data_810a23597540663668f73d115a90d7bf
#
_entry.id   810a23597540663668f73d115a90d7bf
#
_cell.length_a   1.000
_cell.length_b   1.000
_cell.length_c   1.000
_cell.angle_alpha   90.00
_cell.angle_beta   90.00
_cell.angle_gamma   90.00
#
_symmetry.space_group_name_H-M   'P 1'
#
loop_
_entity.id
_entity.type
_entity.pdbx_description
1 polymer ?
#
loop_
_entity_poly.entity_id
_entity_poly.type
_entity_poly.pdbx_seq_one_letter_code
_entity_poly.pdbx_strand_id
1 'polypeptide(L)'
;MAQRNKYEQWIDQDGILKIQDWARTGLTEQQIAHNMGISYSTLKEWKKKFPAISATLKQTKAVVDVAVENALLKKALAGDVTACIFWLKNRRSEVWRDKVTVIDTTQIEKIDELIDSIDRRAGK
;
A
#
# COMPACT_ATOMS: atom_id res chain seq x y z
N MET A 1 -39.42 -21.65 2.78
CA MET A 1 -38.20 -21.28 3.50
C MET A 1 -37.70 -19.94 3.00
N ALA A 2 -37.55 -18.99 3.90
CA ALA A 2 -36.94 -17.73 3.52
C ALA A 2 -35.47 -17.99 3.14
N GLN A 3 -35.10 -17.68 1.92
CA GLN A 3 -33.69 -17.71 1.55
C GLN A 3 -32.97 -16.63 2.32
N ARG A 4 -31.92 -17.02 3.04
CA ARG A 4 -31.02 -16.05 3.65
C ARG A 4 -30.45 -15.16 2.53
N ASN A 5 -30.47 -13.86 2.73
CA ASN A 5 -29.75 -12.96 1.83
C ASN A 5 -28.30 -13.39 1.81
N LYS A 6 -27.66 -13.30 0.65
CA LYS A 6 -26.27 -13.78 0.48
C LYS A 6 -25.29 -13.17 1.48
N TYR A 7 -25.56 -11.94 1.96
CA TYR A 7 -24.65 -11.28 2.90
C TYR A 7 -24.77 -11.80 4.33
N GLU A 8 -25.91 -12.33 4.74
CA GLU A 8 -26.16 -12.71 6.14
C GLU A 8 -25.16 -13.76 6.65
N GLN A 9 -24.82 -14.73 5.81
CA GLN A 9 -23.85 -15.76 6.16
C GLN A 9 -22.43 -15.20 6.32
N TRP A 10 -22.15 -14.02 5.79
CA TRP A 10 -20.83 -13.42 5.80
C TRP A 10 -20.66 -12.34 6.87
N ILE A 11 -21.74 -11.88 7.47
CA ILE A 11 -21.69 -10.93 8.58
C ILE A 11 -21.82 -11.61 9.94
N ASP A 12 -22.14 -12.90 9.99
CA ASP A 12 -22.12 -13.65 11.24
C ASP A 12 -20.67 -14.03 11.60
N GLN A 13 -20.49 -14.57 12.79
CA GLN A 13 -19.17 -14.89 13.32
C GLN A 13 -18.40 -15.88 12.42
N ASP A 14 -19.08 -16.92 11.93
CA ASP A 14 -18.45 -17.93 11.08
C ASP A 14 -17.99 -17.36 9.74
N GLY A 15 -18.82 -16.53 9.13
CA GLY A 15 -18.48 -15.87 7.87
C GLY A 15 -17.32 -14.92 8.01
N ILE A 16 -17.32 -14.13 9.07
CA ILE A 16 -16.22 -13.19 9.37
C ILE A 16 -14.90 -13.95 9.60
N LEU A 17 -14.94 -15.08 10.32
CA LEU A 17 -13.75 -15.89 10.53
C LEU A 17 -13.19 -16.45 9.22
N LYS A 18 -14.04 -16.87 8.29
CA LYS A 18 -13.61 -17.34 6.97
C LYS A 18 -12.93 -16.21 6.18
N ILE A 19 -13.53 -15.03 6.17
CA ILE A 19 -12.94 -13.85 5.50
C ILE A 19 -11.58 -13.53 6.12
N GLN A 20 -11.50 -13.55 7.43
CA GLN A 20 -10.26 -13.30 8.17
C GLN A 20 -9.16 -14.30 7.79
N ASP A 21 -9.49 -15.58 7.75
CA ASP A 21 -8.52 -16.61 7.39
C ASP A 21 -8.01 -16.45 5.96
N TRP A 22 -8.89 -16.16 5.01
CA TRP A 22 -8.49 -15.91 3.63
C TRP A 22 -7.57 -14.70 3.52
N ALA A 23 -7.91 -13.62 4.21
CA ALA A 23 -7.09 -12.41 4.20
C ALA A 23 -5.71 -12.65 4.85
N ARG A 24 -5.65 -13.45 5.91
CA ARG A 24 -4.38 -13.81 6.57
C ARG A 24 -3.46 -14.62 5.68
N THR A 25 -4.02 -15.43 4.79
CA THR A 25 -3.22 -16.22 3.85
C THR A 25 -2.75 -15.39 2.65
N GLY A 26 -3.07 -14.12 2.62
CA GLY A 26 -2.60 -13.20 1.58
C GLY A 26 -3.48 -13.13 0.34
N LEU A 27 -4.70 -13.66 0.39
CA LEU A 27 -5.62 -13.56 -0.74
C LEU A 27 -6.04 -12.11 -0.98
N THR A 28 -6.13 -11.73 -2.25
CA THR A 28 -6.64 -10.42 -2.62
C THR A 28 -8.14 -10.34 -2.39
N GLU A 29 -8.68 -9.14 -2.33
CA GLU A 29 -10.13 -8.96 -2.18
C GLU A 29 -10.91 -9.60 -3.33
N GLN A 30 -10.36 -9.59 -4.55
CA GLN A 30 -10.96 -10.27 -5.70
C GLN A 30 -11.04 -11.78 -5.48
N GLN A 31 -9.97 -12.39 -4.97
CA GLN A 31 -9.93 -13.80 -4.65
C GLN A 31 -10.88 -14.16 -3.51
N ILE A 32 -10.96 -13.30 -2.50
CA ILE A 32 -11.90 -13.47 -1.38
C ILE A 32 -13.34 -13.42 -1.90
N ALA A 33 -13.66 -12.45 -2.75
CA ALA A 33 -15.00 -12.36 -3.36
C ALA A 33 -15.33 -13.63 -4.14
N HIS A 34 -14.38 -14.14 -4.92
CA HIS A 34 -14.55 -15.41 -5.64
C HIS A 34 -14.87 -16.56 -4.69
N ASN A 35 -14.13 -16.67 -3.60
CA ASN A 35 -14.37 -17.71 -2.59
C ASN A 35 -15.73 -17.55 -1.89
N MET A 36 -16.21 -16.32 -1.75
CA MET A 36 -17.54 -16.04 -1.21
C MET A 36 -18.66 -16.32 -2.22
N GLY A 37 -18.32 -16.55 -3.49
CA GLY A 37 -19.31 -16.76 -4.55
C GLY A 37 -19.97 -15.46 -5.02
N ILE A 38 -19.32 -14.34 -4.86
CA ILE A 38 -19.84 -13.01 -5.26
C ILE A 38 -18.86 -12.33 -6.20
N SER A 39 -19.33 -11.27 -6.89
CA SER A 39 -18.45 -10.44 -7.69
C SER A 39 -17.66 -9.48 -6.80
N TYR A 40 -16.52 -9.02 -7.31
CA TYR A 40 -15.72 -8.01 -6.62
C TYR A 40 -16.51 -6.72 -6.37
N SER A 41 -17.35 -6.33 -7.32
CA SER A 41 -18.23 -5.15 -7.18
C SER A 41 -19.18 -5.31 -6.00
N THR A 42 -19.75 -6.50 -5.82
CA THR A 42 -20.62 -6.82 -4.69
C THR A 42 -19.86 -6.72 -3.36
N LEU A 43 -18.64 -7.25 -3.32
CA LEU A 43 -17.82 -7.16 -2.10
C LEU A 43 -17.53 -5.69 -1.75
N LYS A 44 -17.23 -4.85 -2.73
CA LYS A 44 -17.02 -3.42 -2.52
C LYS A 44 -18.25 -2.74 -1.92
N GLU A 45 -19.44 -3.09 -2.42
CA GLU A 45 -20.70 -2.56 -1.85
C GLU A 45 -20.91 -3.05 -0.42
N TRP A 46 -20.64 -4.31 -0.16
CA TRP A 46 -20.78 -4.88 1.19
C TRP A 46 -19.80 -4.27 2.18
N LYS A 47 -18.60 -3.93 1.76
CA LYS A 47 -17.65 -3.20 2.60
C LYS A 47 -18.20 -1.85 3.06
N LYS A 48 -18.96 -1.19 2.21
CA LYS A 48 -19.60 0.09 2.56
C LYS A 48 -20.80 -0.10 3.48
N LYS A 49 -21.59 -1.17 3.25
CA LYS A 49 -22.83 -1.41 4.00
C LYS A 49 -22.58 -2.10 5.34
N PHE A 50 -21.59 -2.95 5.43
CA PHE A 50 -21.34 -3.80 6.60
C PHE A 50 -19.98 -3.50 7.20
N PRO A 51 -19.93 -2.67 8.26
CA PRO A 51 -18.66 -2.32 8.92
C PRO A 51 -17.86 -3.52 9.41
N ALA A 52 -18.54 -4.63 9.78
CA ALA A 52 -17.86 -5.84 10.22
C ALA A 52 -16.95 -6.42 9.14
N ILE A 53 -17.39 -6.41 7.89
CA ILE A 53 -16.59 -6.90 6.76
C ILE A 53 -15.40 -5.98 6.49
N SER A 54 -15.65 -4.67 6.40
CA SER A 54 -14.58 -3.71 6.12
C SER A 54 -13.55 -3.66 7.24
N ALA A 55 -13.98 -3.71 8.50
CA ALA A 55 -13.08 -3.72 9.65
C ALA A 55 -12.21 -4.97 9.67
N THR A 56 -12.80 -6.15 9.38
CA THR A 56 -12.05 -7.41 9.33
C THR A 56 -10.98 -7.38 8.25
N LEU A 57 -11.32 -6.95 7.05
CA LEU A 57 -10.37 -6.86 5.94
C LEU A 57 -9.25 -5.86 6.23
N LYS A 58 -9.59 -4.72 6.79
CA LYS A 58 -8.61 -3.67 7.13
C LYS A 58 -7.65 -4.12 8.23
N GLN A 59 -8.19 -4.70 9.32
CA GLN A 59 -7.38 -5.18 10.44
C GLN A 59 -6.46 -6.31 10.01
N THR A 60 -6.97 -7.27 9.24
CA THR A 60 -6.18 -8.40 8.78
C THR A 60 -5.08 -7.97 7.83
N LYS A 61 -5.36 -7.03 6.95
CA LYS A 61 -4.35 -6.46 6.06
C LYS A 61 -3.22 -5.80 6.85
N ALA A 62 -3.56 -5.02 7.88
CA ALA A 62 -2.57 -4.38 8.74
C ALA A 62 -1.68 -5.40 9.46
N VAL A 63 -2.26 -6.50 9.96
CA VAL A 63 -1.50 -7.57 10.62
C VAL A 63 -0.53 -8.23 9.64
N VAL A 64 -0.97 -8.54 8.43
CA VAL A 64 -0.13 -9.14 7.39
C VAL A 64 1.00 -8.18 6.99
N ASP A 65 0.70 -6.90 6.82
CA ASP A 65 1.71 -5.89 6.48
C ASP A 65 2.79 -5.81 7.54
N VAL A 66 2.42 -5.82 8.83
CA VAL A 66 3.38 -5.83 9.95
C VAL A 66 4.24 -7.10 9.92
N ALA A 67 3.65 -8.26 9.63
CA ALA A 67 4.40 -9.51 9.55
C ALA A 67 5.43 -9.48 8.42
N VAL A 68 5.05 -8.93 7.25
CA VAL A 68 5.98 -8.78 6.11
C VAL A 68 7.07 -7.77 6.44
N GLU A 69 6.72 -6.64 7.06
CA GLU A 69 7.70 -5.64 7.52
C GLU A 69 8.71 -6.25 8.49
N ASN A 70 8.25 -7.06 9.43
CA ASN A 70 9.12 -7.74 10.39
C ASN A 70 10.06 -8.74 9.70
N ALA A 71 9.57 -9.47 8.71
CA ALA A 71 10.40 -10.39 7.93
C ALA A 71 11.46 -9.64 7.13
N LEU A 72 11.10 -8.53 6.52
CA LEU A 72 12.03 -7.67 5.80
C LEU A 72 13.10 -7.11 6.74
N LEU A 73 12.71 -6.63 7.92
CA LEU A 73 13.62 -6.09 8.92
C LEU A 73 14.62 -7.16 9.38
N LYS A 74 14.14 -8.36 9.69
CA LYS A 74 15.00 -9.47 10.09
C LYS A 74 16.04 -9.77 9.01
N LYS A 75 15.62 -9.82 7.76
CA LYS A 75 16.51 -10.12 6.64
C LYS A 75 17.54 -9.01 6.44
N ALA A 76 17.12 -7.76 6.56
CA ALA A 76 18.01 -6.61 6.47
C ALA A 76 19.06 -6.63 7.60
N LEU A 77 18.65 -6.89 8.84
CA LEU A 77 19.54 -6.96 9.99
C LEU A 77 20.52 -8.15 9.90
N ALA A 78 20.14 -9.21 9.17
CA ALA A 78 21.02 -10.34 8.91
C ALA A 78 22.06 -10.06 7.82
N GLY A 79 22.01 -8.91 7.17
CA GLY A 79 23.00 -8.47 6.20
C GLY A 79 22.62 -8.60 4.74
N ASP A 80 21.34 -8.87 4.43
CA ASP A 80 20.87 -8.89 3.05
C ASP A 80 20.87 -7.48 2.48
N VAL A 81 21.71 -7.24 1.48
CA VAL A 81 21.91 -5.90 0.90
C VAL A 81 20.64 -5.38 0.24
N THR A 82 19.93 -6.23 -0.50
CA THR A 82 18.68 -5.83 -1.17
C THR A 82 17.62 -5.39 -0.17
N ALA A 83 17.45 -6.14 0.92
CA ALA A 83 16.51 -5.79 1.99
C ALA A 83 16.94 -4.50 2.69
N CYS A 84 18.23 -4.29 2.92
CA CYS A 84 18.77 -3.05 3.51
C CYS A 84 18.46 -1.84 2.61
N ILE A 85 18.72 -1.98 1.32
CA ILE A 85 18.48 -0.90 0.34
C ILE A 85 17.01 -0.55 0.31
N PHE A 86 16.12 -1.56 0.21
CA PHE A 86 14.69 -1.33 0.18
C PHE A 86 14.21 -0.60 1.45
N TRP A 87 14.65 -1.06 2.62
CA TRP A 87 14.26 -0.46 3.90
C TRP A 87 14.69 1.00 3.99
N LEU A 88 15.97 1.26 3.68
CA LEU A 88 16.54 2.60 3.82
C LEU A 88 15.92 3.59 2.84
N LYS A 89 15.68 3.20 1.59
CA LYS A 89 15.05 4.07 0.60
C LYS A 89 13.63 4.45 0.96
N ASN A 90 12.90 3.57 1.61
CA ASN A 90 11.50 3.82 1.95
C ASN A 90 11.30 4.44 3.33
N ARG A 91 12.16 4.09 4.30
CA ARG A 91 12.03 4.58 5.68
C ARG A 91 12.87 5.82 5.95
N ARG A 92 13.96 6.00 5.24
CA ARG A 92 14.86 7.14 5.39
C ARG A 92 15.18 7.76 4.04
N SER A 93 14.14 8.03 3.29
CA SER A 93 14.24 8.56 1.93
C SER A 93 14.94 9.91 1.85
N GLU A 94 14.93 10.70 2.92
CA GLU A 94 15.63 11.98 2.98
C GLU A 94 17.15 11.83 2.91
N VAL A 95 17.69 10.66 3.28
CA VAL A 95 19.13 10.38 3.26
C VAL A 95 19.47 9.37 2.19
N TRP A 96 18.63 8.34 2.01
CA TRP A 96 18.92 7.15 1.21
C TRP A 96 18.02 7.03 -0.02
N ARG A 97 17.78 8.09 -0.73
CA ARG A 97 17.02 8.05 -1.99
C ARG A 97 17.96 7.89 -3.18
N ASP A 98 17.46 7.29 -4.25
CA ASP A 98 18.15 7.33 -5.53
C ASP A 98 18.27 8.80 -5.95
N LYS A 99 19.44 9.17 -6.52
CA LYS A 99 19.61 10.49 -7.10
C LYS A 99 18.66 10.63 -8.29
N VAL A 100 17.43 11.01 -8.01
CA VAL A 100 16.54 11.50 -9.04
C VAL A 100 16.81 12.99 -9.12
N THR A 101 17.50 13.40 -10.19
CA THR A 101 17.54 14.80 -10.55
C THR A 101 16.16 15.18 -11.07
N VAL A 102 15.18 15.28 -10.19
CA VAL A 102 13.96 15.98 -10.53
C VAL A 102 14.29 17.45 -10.41
N ILE A 103 14.71 18.01 -11.54
CA ILE A 103 14.82 19.46 -11.67
C ILE A 103 13.37 19.93 -11.79
N ASP A 104 12.82 20.45 -10.70
CA ASP A 104 11.50 21.06 -10.77
C ASP A 104 11.60 22.41 -11.51
N THR A 105 10.44 22.94 -11.92
CA THR A 105 10.37 24.18 -12.68
C THR A 105 11.05 25.35 -11.95
N THR A 106 10.95 25.39 -10.63
CA THR A 106 11.55 26.43 -9.79
C THR A 106 13.07 26.40 -9.88
N GLN A 107 13.67 25.21 -9.87
CA GLN A 107 15.11 25.05 -9.99
C GLN A 107 15.60 25.46 -11.38
N ILE A 108 14.85 25.14 -12.42
CA ILE A 108 15.16 25.55 -13.80
C ILE A 108 15.13 27.08 -13.90
N GLU A 109 14.11 27.73 -13.35
CA GLU A 109 13.99 29.19 -13.34
C GLU A 109 15.18 29.85 -12.65
N LYS A 110 15.61 29.32 -11.50
CA LYS A 110 16.76 29.83 -10.78
C LYS A 110 18.06 29.71 -11.56
N ILE A 111 18.24 28.58 -12.27
CA ILE A 111 19.40 28.37 -13.13
C ILE A 111 19.37 29.36 -14.29
N ASP A 112 18.24 29.56 -14.93
CA ASP A 112 18.07 30.51 -16.03
C ASP A 112 18.36 31.94 -15.58
N GLU A 113 17.87 32.35 -14.42
CA GLU A 113 18.15 33.67 -13.84
C GLU A 113 19.64 33.86 -13.59
N LEU A 114 20.32 32.83 -13.10
CA LEU A 114 21.77 32.88 -12.86
C LEU A 114 22.54 33.02 -14.16
N ILE A 115 22.17 32.27 -15.20
CA ILE A 115 22.78 32.34 -16.54
C ILE A 115 22.60 33.72 -17.11
N ASP A 116 21.40 34.28 -17.06
CA ASP A 116 21.10 35.63 -17.54
C ASP A 116 21.96 36.68 -16.82
N SER A 117 22.13 36.53 -15.51
CA SER A 117 22.97 37.41 -14.72
C SER A 117 24.44 37.38 -15.13
N ILE A 118 24.94 36.18 -15.46
CA ILE A 118 26.31 35.98 -15.93
C ILE A 118 26.49 36.62 -17.32
N ASP A 119 25.54 36.37 -18.24
CA ASP A 119 25.59 36.92 -19.59
C ASP A 119 25.56 38.43 -19.57
N ARG A 120 24.78 39.08 -18.73
CA ARG A 120 24.77 40.54 -18.59
C ARG A 120 26.10 41.08 -18.12
N ARG A 121 26.79 40.36 -17.22
CA ARG A 121 28.12 40.77 -16.73
C ARG A 121 29.18 40.56 -17.80
N ALA A 122 29.06 39.52 -18.61
CA ALA A 122 30.02 39.21 -19.68
C ALA A 122 29.84 40.10 -20.93
N GLY A 123 28.63 40.63 -21.11
CA GLY A 123 28.25 41.39 -22.31
C GLY A 123 28.65 42.89 -22.28
N LYS A 124 29.48 43.30 -21.34
CA LYS A 124 29.96 44.66 -21.32
C LYS A 124 31.08 44.89 -22.31
#